data_59497d2b86fa8ceaac236dd6b05281d5
#
_entry.id   59497d2b86fa8ceaac236dd6b05281d5
#
_cell.length_a   1.000
_cell.length_b   1.000
_cell.length_c   1.000
_cell.angle_alpha   90.00
_cell.angle_beta   90.00
_cell.angle_gamma   90.00
#
_symmetry.space_group_name_H-M   'P 1'
#
loop_
_entity.id
_entity.type
_entity.pdbx_description
1 polymer ?
#
loop_
_entity_poly.entity_id
_entity_poly.type
_entity_poly.pdbx_seq_one_letter_code
_entity_poly.pdbx_strand_id
1 'polypeptide(L)'
;MAAASASTDLGTSAPEFRLPATDGKTYAFQDIAGSKGTVIVFICNHCPYVKAVIDRLVRDGRALMAEGIGFAAICSNDAKSYPEDSFDNMRRFASRHKFPFPYLHDEDQSVARAYGALCTPDFFGYDAKRLLKYRGRLDEGRTAPPPANARRELVEAMRAVAAGSAPASQVPSVGCSIKWKAA
;
A
#
# COMPACT_ATOMS: atom_id res chain seq x y z
N MET A 1 -17.41 -3.91 -6.57
CA MET A 1 -16.91 -3.94 -7.97
C MET A 1 -15.40 -3.87 -7.95
N ALA A 2 -14.72 -4.52 -8.91
CA ALA A 2 -13.29 -4.36 -9.09
C ALA A 2 -12.98 -3.00 -9.73
N ALA A 3 -11.92 -2.35 -9.26
CA ALA A 3 -11.39 -1.11 -9.81
C ALA A 3 -9.91 -1.30 -10.14
N ALA A 4 -9.39 -0.51 -11.06
CA ALA A 4 -7.97 -0.47 -11.38
C ALA A 4 -7.40 0.89 -10.95
N SER A 5 -6.14 0.90 -10.51
CA SER A 5 -5.43 2.15 -10.25
C SER A 5 -5.29 2.95 -11.54
N ALA A 6 -5.44 4.27 -11.46
CA ALA A 6 -5.23 5.14 -12.61
C ALA A 6 -3.73 5.23 -12.95
N SER A 7 -3.40 5.44 -14.23
CA SER A 7 -2.09 5.96 -14.60
C SER A 7 -2.00 7.36 -14.03
N THR A 8 -1.00 7.67 -13.24
CA THR A 8 -0.96 8.89 -12.49
C THR A 8 0.30 9.67 -12.70
N ASP A 9 0.22 10.87 -12.30
CA ASP A 9 1.17 11.95 -12.24
C ASP A 9 2.50 11.56 -11.58
N LEU A 10 3.28 10.69 -12.25
CA LEU A 10 4.64 10.38 -11.82
C LEU A 10 5.42 11.68 -11.64
N GLY A 11 6.20 11.74 -10.58
CA GLY A 11 6.95 12.94 -10.21
C GLY A 11 6.24 13.88 -9.26
N THR A 12 4.97 13.63 -8.90
CA THR A 12 4.28 14.38 -7.85
C THR A 12 4.83 14.05 -6.46
N SER A 13 4.80 15.03 -5.56
CA SER A 13 5.21 14.82 -4.17
C SER A 13 4.19 13.97 -3.41
N ALA A 14 4.69 13.14 -2.48
CA ALA A 14 3.84 12.39 -1.58
C ALA A 14 2.98 13.33 -0.72
N PRO A 15 1.65 13.17 -0.67
CA PRO A 15 0.80 13.90 0.25
C PRO A 15 1.19 13.62 1.70
N GLU A 16 1.14 14.66 2.54
CA GLU A 16 1.37 14.53 3.96
C GLU A 16 0.19 13.87 4.65
N PHE A 17 0.46 13.17 5.73
CA PHE A 17 -0.57 12.63 6.62
C PHE A 17 -0.05 12.52 8.05
N ARG A 18 -0.97 12.34 8.99
CA ARG A 18 -0.70 11.96 10.36
C ARG A 18 -1.84 11.06 10.86
N LEU A 19 -1.58 9.76 10.91
CA LEU A 19 -2.61 8.74 11.12
C LEU A 19 -2.29 7.83 12.30
N PRO A 20 -3.31 7.40 13.06
CA PRO A 20 -3.14 6.37 14.09
C PRO A 20 -2.86 5.00 13.45
N ALA A 21 -2.02 4.21 14.10
CA ALA A 21 -1.63 2.88 13.68
C ALA A 21 -2.13 1.79 14.65
N THR A 22 -2.20 0.57 14.17
CA THR A 22 -2.65 -0.60 14.93
C THR A 22 -1.72 -0.98 16.08
N ASP A 23 -0.50 -0.47 16.12
CA ASP A 23 0.47 -0.64 17.21
C ASP A 23 0.29 0.39 18.36
N GLY A 24 -0.72 1.27 18.25
CA GLY A 24 -1.01 2.29 19.25
C GLY A 24 -0.23 3.59 19.09
N LYS A 25 0.60 3.71 18.06
CA LYS A 25 1.34 4.94 17.73
C LYS A 25 0.60 5.75 16.68
N THR A 26 1.08 6.96 16.44
CA THR A 26 0.66 7.82 15.33
C THR A 26 1.87 8.08 14.45
N TYR A 27 1.69 7.96 13.13
CA TYR A 27 2.75 8.15 12.16
C TYR A 27 2.41 9.24 11.16
N ALA A 28 3.37 10.10 10.87
CA ALA A 28 3.37 10.95 9.69
C ALA A 28 4.20 10.28 8.57
N PHE A 29 4.12 10.79 7.36
CA PHE A 29 4.91 10.24 6.24
C PHE A 29 6.41 10.17 6.57
N GLN A 30 6.95 11.24 7.19
CA GLN A 30 8.37 11.31 7.55
C GLN A 30 8.82 10.24 8.56
N ASP A 31 7.92 9.77 9.42
CA ASP A 31 8.22 8.71 10.40
C ASP A 31 8.36 7.33 9.72
N ILE A 32 7.82 7.21 8.51
CA ILE A 32 7.83 5.99 7.70
C ILE A 32 8.91 6.06 6.63
N ALA A 33 9.26 7.26 6.19
CA ALA A 33 10.15 7.48 5.06
C ALA A 33 11.50 6.76 5.21
N GLY A 34 11.84 5.94 4.24
CA GLY A 34 13.14 5.28 4.15
C GLY A 34 14.18 6.16 3.44
N SER A 35 15.45 5.95 3.76
CA SER A 35 16.56 6.70 3.14
C SER A 35 16.71 6.48 1.65
N LYS A 36 16.15 5.39 1.10
CA LYS A 36 16.23 5.02 -0.32
C LYS A 36 14.90 5.09 -1.06
N GLY A 37 13.83 5.42 -0.37
CA GLY A 37 12.48 5.50 -0.92
C GLY A 37 11.44 5.01 0.07
N THR A 38 10.16 5.04 -0.34
CA THR A 38 9.05 4.69 0.55
C THR A 38 7.92 4.07 -0.27
N VAL A 39 7.30 3.02 0.26
CA VAL A 39 6.06 2.45 -0.29
C VAL A 39 4.90 2.75 0.65
N ILE A 40 3.83 3.29 0.09
CA ILE A 40 2.52 3.39 0.74
C ILE A 40 1.56 2.48 -0.02
N VAL A 41 0.85 1.62 0.69
CA VAL A 41 -0.14 0.74 0.07
C VAL A 41 -1.50 0.90 0.76
N PHE A 42 -2.55 1.14 -0.02
CA PHE A 42 -3.91 1.09 0.49
C PHE A 42 -4.43 -0.34 0.45
N ILE A 43 -4.83 -0.85 1.61
CA ILE A 43 -5.40 -2.20 1.78
C ILE A 43 -6.63 -2.16 2.66
N CYS A 44 -7.38 -3.25 2.70
CA CYS A 44 -8.42 -3.47 3.70
C CYS A 44 -8.47 -4.94 4.11
N ASN A 45 -9.19 -5.27 5.17
CA ASN A 45 -9.13 -6.60 5.77
C ASN A 45 -10.00 -7.64 5.04
N HIS A 46 -11.11 -7.19 4.42
CA HIS A 46 -12.09 -8.10 3.82
C HIS A 46 -11.87 -8.36 2.32
N CYS A 47 -11.08 -7.52 1.63
CA CYS A 47 -10.88 -7.60 0.18
C CYS A 47 -10.24 -8.94 -0.24
N PRO A 48 -10.84 -9.72 -1.14
CA PRO A 48 -10.27 -10.97 -1.62
C PRO A 48 -8.93 -10.77 -2.36
N TYR A 49 -8.75 -9.65 -3.05
CA TYR A 49 -7.48 -9.32 -3.70
C TYR A 49 -6.36 -9.07 -2.67
N VAL A 50 -6.67 -8.39 -1.55
CA VAL A 50 -5.70 -8.21 -0.46
C VAL A 50 -5.36 -9.55 0.20
N LYS A 51 -6.38 -10.36 0.53
CA LYS A 51 -6.19 -11.67 1.15
C LYS A 51 -5.33 -12.61 0.29
N ALA A 52 -5.48 -12.54 -1.03
CA ALA A 52 -4.73 -13.37 -1.96
C ALA A 52 -3.24 -12.99 -2.05
N VAL A 53 -2.88 -11.74 -1.75
CA VAL A 53 -1.50 -11.25 -1.86
C VAL A 53 -0.82 -11.01 -0.52
N ILE A 54 -1.54 -11.10 0.61
CA ILE A 54 -1.08 -10.59 1.90
C ILE A 54 0.25 -11.19 2.37
N ASP A 55 0.46 -12.48 2.21
CA ASP A 55 1.70 -13.13 2.64
C ASP A 55 2.89 -12.67 1.78
N ARG A 56 2.67 -12.48 0.48
CA ARG A 56 3.68 -11.94 -0.44
C ARG A 56 3.96 -10.46 -0.15
N LEU A 57 2.92 -9.67 0.14
CA LEU A 57 3.05 -8.27 0.55
C LEU A 57 3.88 -8.12 1.82
N VAL A 58 3.62 -8.95 2.83
CA VAL A 58 4.39 -8.95 4.09
C VAL A 58 5.85 -9.37 3.85
N ARG A 59 6.09 -10.40 3.04
CA ARG A 59 7.43 -10.84 2.64
C ARG A 59 8.19 -9.71 1.93
N ASP A 60 7.54 -9.08 0.96
CA ASP A 60 8.15 -8.05 0.12
C ASP A 60 8.37 -6.75 0.87
N GLY A 61 7.41 -6.36 1.72
CA GLY A 61 7.57 -5.21 2.63
C GLY A 61 8.75 -5.40 3.59
N ARG A 62 8.89 -6.58 4.19
CA ARG A 62 10.04 -6.91 5.05
C ARG A 62 11.37 -6.81 4.32
N ALA A 63 11.45 -7.32 3.08
CA ALA A 63 12.65 -7.26 2.26
C ALA A 63 13.01 -5.81 1.91
N LEU A 64 12.05 -5.00 1.48
CA LEU A 64 12.27 -3.59 1.15
C LEU A 64 12.72 -2.77 2.36
N MET A 65 12.10 -2.99 3.52
CA MET A 65 12.50 -2.31 4.76
C MET A 65 13.94 -2.64 5.17
N ALA A 66 14.36 -3.89 5.01
CA ALA A 66 15.75 -4.31 5.27
C ALA A 66 16.76 -3.65 4.30
N GLU A 67 16.30 -3.18 3.14
CA GLU A 67 17.11 -2.48 2.14
C GLU A 67 17.09 -0.95 2.30
N GLY A 68 16.41 -0.42 3.33
CA GLY A 68 16.32 1.02 3.61
C GLY A 68 15.17 1.73 2.90
N ILE A 69 14.17 1.00 2.43
CA ILE A 69 12.95 1.54 1.84
C ILE A 69 11.84 1.48 2.90
N GLY A 70 11.27 2.64 3.25
CA GLY A 70 10.16 2.72 4.18
C GLY A 70 8.91 2.04 3.64
N PHE A 71 8.05 1.56 4.54
CA PHE A 71 6.82 0.86 4.14
C PHE A 71 5.70 1.09 5.14
N ALA A 72 4.50 1.40 4.66
CA ALA A 72 3.28 1.41 5.47
C ALA A 72 2.06 0.99 4.67
N ALA A 73 1.10 0.39 5.36
CA ALA A 73 -0.23 0.10 4.83
C ALA A 73 -1.25 1.08 5.43
N ILE A 74 -2.26 1.46 4.64
CA ILE A 74 -3.35 2.37 5.07
C ILE A 74 -4.69 1.71 4.75
N CYS A 75 -5.62 1.74 5.70
CA CYS A 75 -7.02 1.39 5.48
C CYS A 75 -7.87 2.65 5.54
N SER A 76 -8.63 2.89 4.48
CA SER A 76 -9.53 4.05 4.34
C SER A 76 -10.97 3.64 4.09
N ASN A 77 -11.33 2.36 4.28
CA ASN A 77 -12.70 1.92 4.08
C ASN A 77 -13.63 2.42 5.19
N ASP A 78 -14.87 2.72 4.83
CA ASP A 78 -15.92 3.05 5.78
C ASP A 78 -16.25 1.84 6.67
N ALA A 79 -15.69 1.83 7.88
CA ALA A 79 -15.90 0.76 8.85
C ALA A 79 -17.34 0.72 9.42
N LYS A 80 -18.12 1.79 9.25
CA LYS A 80 -19.52 1.80 9.67
C LYS A 80 -20.36 0.91 8.76
N SER A 81 -20.13 1.00 7.46
CA SER A 81 -20.81 0.18 6.45
C SER A 81 -20.13 -1.18 6.23
N TYR A 82 -18.86 -1.29 6.57
CA TYR A 82 -18.03 -2.49 6.42
C TYR A 82 -17.28 -2.79 7.72
N PRO A 83 -17.95 -3.36 8.75
CA PRO A 83 -17.39 -3.58 10.09
C PRO A 83 -16.13 -4.47 10.11
N GLU A 84 -15.93 -5.29 9.08
CA GLU A 84 -14.71 -6.09 8.90
C GLU A 84 -13.45 -5.24 8.82
N ASP A 85 -13.58 -3.97 8.42
CA ASP A 85 -12.47 -3.01 8.31
C ASP A 85 -12.38 -2.07 9.52
N SER A 86 -13.08 -2.37 10.62
CA SER A 86 -12.95 -1.62 11.87
C SER A 86 -11.51 -1.63 12.39
N PHE A 87 -11.14 -0.60 13.16
CA PHE A 87 -9.79 -0.48 13.71
C PHE A 87 -9.36 -1.69 14.55
N ASP A 88 -10.29 -2.28 15.31
CA ASP A 88 -10.02 -3.51 16.06
C ASP A 88 -9.76 -4.72 15.14
N ASN A 89 -10.49 -4.81 14.04
CA ASN A 89 -10.23 -5.86 13.03
C ASN A 89 -8.94 -5.60 12.27
N MET A 90 -8.55 -4.35 12.04
CA MET A 90 -7.22 -4.01 11.50
C MET A 90 -6.10 -4.50 12.44
N ARG A 91 -6.23 -4.30 13.76
CA ARG A 91 -5.27 -4.82 14.75
C ARG A 91 -5.15 -6.35 14.68
N ARG A 92 -6.29 -7.05 14.61
CA ARG A 92 -6.31 -8.51 14.50
C ARG A 92 -5.68 -8.99 13.18
N PHE A 93 -5.97 -8.30 12.08
CA PHE A 93 -5.43 -8.60 10.75
C PHE A 93 -3.91 -8.42 10.72
N ALA A 94 -3.41 -7.27 11.18
CA ALA A 94 -1.97 -7.00 11.25
C ALA A 94 -1.22 -8.02 12.14
N SER A 95 -1.79 -8.37 13.30
CA SER A 95 -1.23 -9.37 14.21
C SER A 95 -1.20 -10.76 13.58
N ARG A 96 -2.33 -11.19 12.98
CA ARG A 96 -2.44 -12.51 12.32
C ARG A 96 -1.40 -12.69 11.22
N HIS A 97 -1.20 -11.68 10.39
CA HIS A 97 -0.27 -11.71 9.25
C HIS A 97 1.14 -11.23 9.60
N LYS A 98 1.40 -10.90 10.88
CA LYS A 98 2.72 -10.49 11.39
C LYS A 98 3.31 -9.34 10.58
N PHE A 99 2.55 -8.26 10.41
CA PHE A 99 2.99 -7.09 9.66
C PHE A 99 4.29 -6.53 10.21
N PRO A 100 5.35 -6.39 9.40
CA PRO A 100 6.59 -5.77 9.82
C PRO A 100 6.56 -4.24 9.74
N PHE A 101 5.51 -3.66 9.20
CA PHE A 101 5.29 -2.26 8.92
C PHE A 101 4.03 -1.74 9.62
N PRO A 102 3.91 -0.41 9.86
CA PRO A 102 2.69 0.18 10.40
C PRO A 102 1.46 -0.06 9.51
N TYR A 103 0.33 -0.34 10.13
CA TYR A 103 -0.98 -0.38 9.48
C TYR A 103 -1.83 0.76 10.02
N LEU A 104 -2.05 1.77 9.20
CA LEU A 104 -2.61 3.06 9.55
C LEU A 104 -4.11 3.13 9.23
N HIS A 105 -4.85 3.86 10.05
CA HIS A 105 -6.28 4.07 9.87
C HIS A 105 -6.56 5.50 9.39
N ASP A 106 -7.01 5.63 8.16
CA ASP A 106 -7.47 6.86 7.52
C ASP A 106 -9.01 6.93 7.64
N GLU A 107 -9.49 7.23 8.85
CA GLU A 107 -10.91 7.15 9.18
C GLU A 107 -11.76 8.15 8.38
N ASP A 108 -11.27 9.37 8.18
CA ASP A 108 -11.97 10.42 7.44
C ASP A 108 -11.80 10.34 5.93
N GLN A 109 -10.96 9.40 5.46
CA GLN A 109 -10.68 9.13 4.05
C GLN A 109 -9.97 10.27 3.31
N SER A 110 -9.47 11.25 4.05
CA SER A 110 -8.78 12.40 3.46
C SER A 110 -7.46 12.01 2.79
N VAL A 111 -6.74 11.07 3.38
CA VAL A 111 -5.46 10.59 2.85
C VAL A 111 -5.65 9.79 1.57
N ALA A 112 -6.62 8.85 1.53
CA ALA A 112 -6.92 8.13 0.31
C ALA A 112 -7.31 9.05 -0.85
N ARG A 113 -8.09 10.11 -0.55
CA ARG A 113 -8.45 11.12 -1.55
C ARG A 113 -7.23 11.91 -2.03
N ALA A 114 -6.37 12.35 -1.12
CA ALA A 114 -5.15 13.10 -1.46
C ALA A 114 -4.17 12.29 -2.31
N TYR A 115 -4.07 10.98 -2.06
CA TYR A 115 -3.26 10.05 -2.85
C TYR A 115 -3.92 9.68 -4.19
N GLY A 116 -5.21 9.96 -4.38
CA GLY A 116 -5.98 9.45 -5.51
C GLY A 116 -6.05 7.93 -5.53
N ALA A 117 -6.12 7.31 -4.33
CA ALA A 117 -6.27 5.86 -4.21
C ALA A 117 -7.67 5.43 -4.66
N LEU A 118 -7.75 4.36 -5.45
CA LEU A 118 -9.00 3.90 -6.08
C LEU A 118 -9.42 2.50 -5.64
N CYS A 119 -8.47 1.65 -5.29
CA CYS A 119 -8.74 0.25 -4.99
C CYS A 119 -7.87 -0.28 -3.85
N THR A 120 -8.12 -1.51 -3.44
CA THR A 120 -7.29 -2.26 -2.50
C THR A 120 -6.96 -3.63 -3.09
N PRO A 121 -5.65 -3.99 -3.21
CA PRO A 121 -4.48 -3.16 -2.88
C PRO A 121 -4.20 -2.09 -3.95
N ASP A 122 -3.69 -0.91 -3.54
CA ASP A 122 -3.22 0.14 -4.45
C ASP A 122 -1.85 0.64 -3.97
N PHE A 123 -0.80 0.50 -4.78
CA PHE A 123 0.58 0.73 -4.38
C PHE A 123 1.13 2.03 -4.93
N PHE A 124 1.82 2.78 -4.08
CA PHE A 124 2.51 4.03 -4.39
C PHE A 124 3.96 3.94 -3.93
N GLY A 125 4.90 4.00 -4.86
CA GLY A 125 6.34 3.97 -4.59
C GLY A 125 7.00 5.31 -4.83
N TYR A 126 7.62 5.85 -3.80
CA TYR A 126 8.29 7.15 -3.79
C TYR A 126 9.80 6.98 -3.72
N ASP A 127 10.54 7.89 -4.34
CA ASP A 127 11.99 7.98 -4.17
C ASP A 127 12.38 8.66 -2.83
N ALA A 128 13.68 8.80 -2.58
CA ALA A 128 14.21 9.46 -1.39
C ALA A 128 13.84 10.97 -1.31
N LYS A 129 13.45 11.57 -2.43
CA LYS A 129 12.96 12.94 -2.49
C LYS A 129 11.44 13.04 -2.35
N ARG A 130 10.78 11.92 -2.06
CA ARG A 130 9.34 11.80 -1.89
C ARG A 130 8.55 12.05 -3.18
N LEU A 131 9.17 11.84 -4.35
CA LEU A 131 8.51 11.95 -5.64
C LEU A 131 7.99 10.58 -6.07
N LEU A 132 6.75 10.53 -6.55
CA LEU A 132 6.11 9.29 -7.03
C LEU A 132 6.87 8.76 -8.24
N LYS A 133 7.37 7.52 -8.15
CA LYS A 133 8.12 6.83 -9.20
C LYS A 133 7.48 5.52 -9.62
N TYR A 134 6.67 4.93 -8.76
CA TYR A 134 5.99 3.68 -9.05
C TYR A 134 4.52 3.77 -8.65
N ARG A 135 3.65 3.41 -9.57
CA ARG A 135 2.25 3.13 -9.31
C ARG A 135 1.84 1.89 -10.10
N GLY A 136 1.87 0.77 -9.45
CA GLY A 136 1.65 -0.52 -10.08
C GLY A 136 1.23 -1.58 -9.08
N ARG A 137 1.17 -2.83 -9.53
CA ARG A 137 0.78 -3.98 -8.72
C ARG A 137 1.96 -4.58 -7.95
N LEU A 138 1.66 -5.45 -6.99
CA LEU A 138 2.68 -6.22 -6.25
C LEU A 138 3.42 -7.20 -7.19
N ASP A 139 2.63 -7.99 -7.89
CA ASP A 139 3.03 -9.02 -8.86
C ASP A 139 1.84 -9.34 -9.79
N GLU A 140 1.99 -10.31 -10.67
CA GLU A 140 0.93 -10.72 -11.60
C GLU A 140 -0.20 -11.55 -10.96
N GLY A 141 -0.06 -11.97 -9.70
CA GLY A 141 -1.11 -12.63 -8.94
C GLY A 141 -2.24 -11.65 -8.59
N ARG A 142 -3.47 -12.08 -8.80
CA ARG A 142 -4.67 -11.32 -8.42
C ARG A 142 -5.36 -12.04 -7.26
N THR A 143 -6.46 -12.74 -7.54
CA THR A 143 -7.17 -13.59 -6.58
C THR A 143 -6.69 -15.04 -6.61
N ALA A 144 -5.91 -15.41 -7.62
CA ALA A 144 -5.24 -16.71 -7.73
C ALA A 144 -3.74 -16.56 -7.41
N PRO A 145 -3.08 -17.63 -6.96
CA PRO A 145 -1.63 -17.64 -6.80
C PRO A 145 -0.93 -17.29 -8.13
N PRO A 146 0.14 -16.49 -8.11
CA PRO A 146 0.93 -16.25 -9.30
C PRO A 146 1.71 -17.50 -9.70
N PRO A 147 2.19 -17.59 -10.95
CA PRO A 147 3.14 -18.62 -11.37
C PRO A 147 4.37 -18.69 -10.45
N ALA A 148 4.99 -19.87 -10.34
CA ALA A 148 6.13 -20.07 -9.44
C ALA A 148 7.34 -19.16 -9.78
N ASN A 149 7.47 -18.77 -11.04
CA ASN A 149 8.50 -17.87 -11.54
C ASN A 149 8.05 -16.41 -11.68
N ALA A 150 6.92 -16.04 -11.07
CA ALA A 150 6.40 -14.67 -11.13
C ALA A 150 7.41 -13.66 -10.61
N ARG A 151 7.54 -12.56 -11.34
CA ARG A 151 8.40 -11.45 -10.95
C ARG A 151 7.83 -10.75 -9.71
N ARG A 152 8.72 -10.30 -8.84
CA ARG A 152 8.38 -9.45 -7.69
C ARG A 152 8.36 -7.99 -8.15
N GLU A 153 7.34 -7.61 -8.93
CA GLU A 153 7.30 -6.35 -9.68
C GLU A 153 7.50 -5.13 -8.77
N LEU A 154 6.83 -5.06 -7.61
CA LEU A 154 7.02 -3.98 -6.64
C LEU A 154 8.47 -3.92 -6.13
N VAL A 155 9.05 -5.08 -5.76
CA VAL A 155 10.42 -5.13 -5.23
C VAL A 155 11.43 -4.69 -6.28
N GLU A 156 11.30 -5.20 -7.50
CA GLU A 156 12.18 -4.83 -8.62
C GLU A 156 12.07 -3.34 -8.94
N ALA A 157 10.84 -2.81 -8.96
CA ALA A 157 10.60 -1.39 -9.19
C ALA A 157 11.24 -0.51 -8.11
N MET A 158 11.04 -0.85 -6.85
CA MET A 158 11.57 -0.04 -5.75
C MET A 158 13.09 -0.13 -5.62
N ARG A 159 13.70 -1.26 -6.00
CA ARG A 159 15.16 -1.36 -6.12
C ARG A 159 15.71 -0.49 -7.25
N ALA A 160 15.03 -0.44 -8.39
CA ALA A 160 15.40 0.47 -9.47
C ALA A 160 15.31 1.94 -9.03
N VAL A 161 14.20 2.31 -8.35
CA VAL A 161 14.01 3.66 -7.78
C VAL A 161 15.12 4.00 -6.78
N ALA A 162 15.46 3.08 -5.88
CA ALA A 162 16.54 3.26 -4.90
C ALA A 162 17.92 3.44 -5.54
N ALA A 163 18.13 2.84 -6.73
CA ALA A 163 19.32 3.00 -7.54
C ALA A 163 19.29 4.25 -8.45
N GLY A 164 18.24 5.08 -8.36
CA GLY A 164 18.09 6.28 -9.20
C GLY A 164 17.59 6.01 -10.62
N SER A 165 17.08 4.81 -10.89
CA SER A 165 16.56 4.41 -12.19
C SER A 165 15.05 4.37 -12.22
N ALA A 166 14.44 4.46 -13.41
CA ALA A 166 13.02 4.27 -13.58
C ALA A 166 12.64 2.79 -13.49
N PRO A 167 11.46 2.43 -12.94
CA PRO A 167 10.94 1.08 -13.03
C PRO A 167 10.77 0.63 -14.49
N ALA A 168 11.10 -0.63 -14.77
CA ALA A 168 11.04 -1.19 -16.13
C ALA A 168 9.60 -1.27 -16.68
N SER A 169 8.63 -1.46 -15.79
CA SER A 169 7.20 -1.50 -16.15
C SER A 169 6.34 -1.12 -14.95
N GLN A 170 5.13 -0.65 -15.22
CA GLN A 170 4.15 -0.31 -14.20
C GLN A 170 2.77 -0.80 -14.63
N VAL A 171 2.44 -2.02 -14.26
CA VAL A 171 1.12 -2.59 -14.53
C VAL A 171 0.17 -2.14 -13.41
N PRO A 172 -0.97 -1.50 -13.74
CA PRO A 172 -1.91 -1.02 -12.74
C PRO A 172 -2.38 -2.11 -11.77
N SER A 173 -2.51 -1.76 -10.49
CA SER A 173 -3.18 -2.62 -9.51
C SER A 173 -4.65 -2.81 -9.89
N VAL A 174 -5.17 -4.00 -9.61
CA VAL A 174 -6.60 -4.32 -9.70
C VAL A 174 -7.05 -4.85 -8.35
N GLY A 175 -8.15 -4.30 -7.85
CA GLY A 175 -8.67 -4.70 -6.54
C GLY A 175 -10.11 -4.25 -6.32
N CYS A 176 -10.60 -4.42 -5.09
CA CYS A 176 -11.89 -3.88 -4.70
C CYS A 176 -11.81 -2.35 -4.63
N SER A 177 -12.84 -1.65 -5.11
CA SER A 177 -12.93 -0.20 -4.89
C SER A 177 -12.90 0.14 -3.40
N ILE A 178 -12.28 1.26 -3.05
CA ILE A 178 -12.36 1.82 -1.69
C ILE A 178 -13.84 2.05 -1.35
N LYS A 179 -14.21 1.75 -0.11
CA LYS A 179 -15.58 1.93 0.38
C LYS A 179 -15.69 3.32 0.99
N TRP A 180 -16.11 4.25 0.16
CA TRP A 180 -16.28 5.65 0.58
C TRP A 180 -17.48 5.80 1.50
N LYS A 181 -17.35 6.69 2.50
CA LYS A 181 -18.46 7.14 3.31
C LYS A 181 -19.47 7.86 2.41
N ALA A 182 -20.76 7.70 2.71
CA ALA A 182 -21.78 8.50 2.06
C ALA A 182 -21.54 9.99 2.38
N ALA A 183 -21.81 10.83 1.38
CA ALA A 183 -21.71 12.29 1.53
C ALA A 183 -22.79 12.80 2.47
#